data_e9bdef8a36678b90aedeb62208a31790
#
_entry.id   e9bdef8a36678b90aedeb62208a31790
#
_cell.length_a   1.000
_cell.length_b   1.000
_cell.length_c   1.000
_cell.angle_alpha   90.00
_cell.angle_beta   90.00
_cell.angle_gamma   90.00
#
_symmetry.space_group_name_H-M   'P 1'
#
loop_
_entity.id
_entity.type
_entity.pdbx_description
1 polymer ?
#
loop_
_entity_poly.entity_id
_entity_poly.type
_entity_poly.pdbx_seq_one_letter_code
_entity_poly.pdbx_strand_id
1 'polypeptide(L)'
;VEFSSRLGSFFLNTIVHRATKMRIYKTIIRPTLIYGCESWTLSKKDENALNSFERKILRRILGPINENGTWRHRYNREIYDSFKDSCISTTIRLKRLQWIGHVIRMEKERIPLKILKNEFGGRRPAGRPRNRWLDAVERDIKQLLGLRIWRRVALNRQEWRGLIQEAKARHRAVAP
;
A
#
# COMPACT_ATOMS: atom_id res chain seq x y z
N VAL A 1 13.80 16.87 -6.27
CA VAL A 1 13.67 16.93 -7.75
C VAL A 1 14.75 16.05 -8.39
N GLU A 2 15.98 16.12 -7.93
CA GLU A 2 17.16 15.42 -8.52
C GLU A 2 17.08 13.88 -8.39
N PHE A 3 16.63 13.35 -7.26
CA PHE A 3 16.43 11.91 -7.05
C PHE A 3 15.43 11.29 -8.05
N SER A 4 14.35 11.99 -8.35
CA SER A 4 13.33 11.53 -9.31
C SER A 4 13.83 11.50 -10.75
N SER A 5 14.73 12.42 -11.14
CA SER A 5 15.33 12.46 -12.48
C SER A 5 16.36 11.35 -12.67
N ARG A 6 17.23 11.11 -11.67
CA ARG A 6 18.24 10.03 -11.69
C ARG A 6 17.61 8.64 -11.72
N LEU A 7 16.55 8.40 -10.91
CA LEU A 7 15.76 7.18 -11.01
C LEU A 7 15.12 7.01 -12.39
N GLY A 8 14.66 8.11 -12.97
CA GLY A 8 14.08 8.12 -14.30
C GLY A 8 15.05 7.64 -15.37
N SER A 9 16.27 8.16 -15.37
CA SER A 9 17.33 7.79 -16.33
C SER A 9 17.78 6.34 -16.16
N PHE A 10 17.92 5.85 -14.91
CA PHE A 10 18.24 4.45 -14.64
C PHE A 10 17.22 3.48 -15.27
N PHE A 11 15.92 3.74 -15.11
CA PHE A 11 14.89 2.87 -15.66
C PHE A 11 14.77 2.93 -17.19
N LEU A 12 15.23 4.01 -17.81
CA LEU A 12 15.29 4.15 -19.27
C LEU A 12 16.56 3.52 -19.89
N ASN A 13 17.60 3.25 -19.08
CA ASN A 13 18.82 2.64 -19.57
C ASN A 13 18.57 1.28 -20.23
N THR A 14 18.99 1.10 -21.47
CA THR A 14 18.78 -0.13 -22.27
C THR A 14 19.69 -1.28 -21.88
N ILE A 15 20.85 -0.98 -21.27
CA ILE A 15 21.86 -1.98 -20.86
C ILE A 15 21.31 -2.85 -19.71
N VAL A 16 20.53 -2.27 -18.80
CA VAL A 16 20.00 -2.99 -17.65
C VAL A 16 18.75 -3.78 -18.04
N HIS A 17 18.82 -5.10 -17.86
CA HIS A 17 17.71 -5.99 -18.21
C HIS A 17 16.43 -5.68 -17.42
N ARG A 18 15.26 -5.86 -18.06
CA ARG A 18 13.92 -5.57 -17.47
C ARG A 18 13.69 -6.29 -16.14
N ALA A 19 14.12 -7.55 -16.02
CA ALA A 19 13.97 -8.33 -14.79
C ALA A 19 14.75 -7.72 -13.64
N THR A 20 15.98 -7.22 -13.90
CA THR A 20 16.82 -6.54 -12.90
C THR A 20 16.17 -5.24 -12.42
N LYS A 21 15.64 -4.42 -13.35
CA LYS A 21 14.91 -3.19 -13.02
C LYS A 21 13.70 -3.49 -12.15
N MET A 22 12.91 -4.51 -12.49
CA MET A 22 11.76 -4.94 -11.72
C MET A 22 12.16 -5.43 -10.32
N ARG A 23 13.26 -6.17 -10.21
CA ARG A 23 13.79 -6.63 -8.92
C ARG A 23 14.21 -5.45 -8.06
N ILE A 24 14.97 -4.49 -8.58
CA ILE A 24 15.38 -3.27 -7.87
C ILE A 24 14.15 -2.48 -7.40
N TYR A 25 13.15 -2.33 -8.27
CA TYR A 25 11.90 -1.67 -7.88
C TYR A 25 11.24 -2.37 -6.70
N LYS A 26 11.05 -3.69 -6.76
CA LYS A 26 10.38 -4.47 -5.73
C LYS A 26 11.16 -4.56 -4.40
N THR A 27 12.49 -4.61 -4.45
CA THR A 27 13.32 -4.86 -3.26
C THR A 27 13.87 -3.60 -2.61
N ILE A 28 14.02 -2.52 -3.35
CA ILE A 28 14.64 -1.28 -2.84
C ILE A 28 13.65 -0.12 -2.90
N ILE A 29 13.18 0.23 -4.09
CA ILE A 29 12.46 1.50 -4.27
C ILE A 29 11.08 1.46 -3.59
N ARG A 30 10.31 0.42 -3.86
CA ARG A 30 8.96 0.29 -3.30
C ARG A 30 8.97 0.18 -1.77
N PRO A 31 9.81 -0.65 -1.13
CA PRO A 31 9.92 -0.69 0.33
C PRO A 31 10.34 0.65 0.96
N THR A 32 11.29 1.35 0.34
CA THR A 32 11.71 2.68 0.81
C THR A 32 10.56 3.68 0.73
N LEU A 33 9.79 3.67 -0.37
CA LEU A 33 8.65 4.57 -0.57
C LEU A 33 7.53 4.34 0.44
N ILE A 34 7.30 3.10 0.87
CA ILE A 34 6.24 2.74 1.81
C ILE A 34 6.75 2.50 3.24
N TYR A 35 7.96 2.98 3.57
CA TYR A 35 8.50 2.86 4.92
C TYR A 35 7.64 3.66 5.90
N GLY A 36 7.26 3.04 7.03
CA GLY A 36 6.40 3.66 8.04
C GLY A 36 4.96 3.97 7.61
N CYS A 37 4.54 3.45 6.45
CA CYS A 37 3.22 3.76 5.86
C CYS A 37 2.03 3.21 6.67
N GLU A 38 2.26 2.31 7.61
CA GLU A 38 1.25 1.80 8.53
C GLU A 38 0.62 2.88 9.41
N SER A 39 1.36 3.97 9.66
CA SER A 39 0.86 5.12 10.42
C SER A 39 0.13 6.16 9.57
N TRP A 40 0.18 6.06 8.25
CA TRP A 40 -0.37 7.09 7.36
C TRP A 40 -1.90 7.06 7.27
N THR A 41 -2.49 8.26 7.21
CA THR A 41 -3.89 8.49 6.88
C THR A 41 -3.99 9.12 5.49
N LEU A 42 -4.01 8.26 4.46
CA LEU A 42 -4.04 8.74 3.08
C LEU A 42 -5.39 9.37 2.73
N SER A 43 -5.35 10.52 2.10
CA SER A 43 -6.49 11.08 1.37
C SER A 43 -6.61 10.39 0.00
N LYS A 44 -7.76 10.55 -0.67
CA LYS A 44 -7.93 10.05 -2.05
C LYS A 44 -6.94 10.68 -3.03
N LYS A 45 -6.57 11.94 -2.81
CA LYS A 45 -5.55 12.63 -3.60
C LYS A 45 -4.18 11.98 -3.45
N ASP A 46 -3.79 11.62 -2.22
CA ASP A 46 -2.50 10.95 -1.94
C ASP A 46 -2.46 9.56 -2.56
N GLU A 47 -3.54 8.77 -2.43
CA GLU A 47 -3.65 7.45 -3.06
C GLU A 47 -3.48 7.55 -4.57
N ASN A 48 -4.16 8.50 -5.21
CA ASN A 48 -4.07 8.71 -6.65
C ASN A 48 -2.66 9.13 -7.08
N ALA A 49 -2.00 10.00 -6.30
CA ALA A 49 -0.63 10.43 -6.57
C ALA A 49 0.37 9.27 -6.46
N LEU A 50 0.26 8.45 -5.41
CA LEU A 50 1.11 7.27 -5.20
C LEU A 50 0.91 6.23 -6.31
N ASN A 51 -0.34 5.92 -6.67
CA ASN A 51 -0.64 4.98 -7.74
C ASN A 51 -0.15 5.51 -9.11
N SER A 52 -0.27 6.80 -9.37
CA SER A 52 0.25 7.42 -10.60
C SER A 52 1.77 7.36 -10.67
N PHE A 53 2.45 7.62 -9.55
CA PHE A 53 3.90 7.48 -9.44
C PHE A 53 4.35 6.04 -9.71
N GLU A 54 3.70 5.04 -9.09
CA GLU A 54 3.99 3.63 -9.32
C GLU A 54 3.82 3.26 -10.79
N ARG A 55 2.69 3.61 -11.40
CA ARG A 55 2.43 3.33 -12.83
C ARG A 55 3.44 4.00 -13.75
N LYS A 56 3.90 5.21 -13.42
CA LYS A 56 4.93 5.91 -14.20
C LYS A 56 6.26 5.13 -14.20
N ILE A 57 6.67 4.59 -13.05
CA ILE A 57 7.88 3.76 -12.95
C ILE A 57 7.69 2.44 -13.70
N LEU A 58 6.57 1.76 -13.47
CA LEU A 58 6.29 0.47 -14.10
C LEU A 58 6.22 0.57 -15.63
N ARG A 59 5.66 1.67 -16.19
CA ARG A 59 5.69 1.93 -17.63
C ARG A 59 7.11 2.09 -18.16
N ARG A 60 8.00 2.75 -17.43
CA ARG A 60 9.42 2.88 -17.81
C ARG A 60 10.15 1.53 -17.81
N ILE A 61 9.83 0.66 -16.83
CA ILE A 61 10.42 -0.68 -16.74
C ILE A 61 9.90 -1.59 -17.85
N LEU A 62 8.59 -1.60 -18.07
CA LEU A 62 7.92 -2.51 -19.00
C LEU A 62 8.03 -2.08 -20.47
N GLY A 63 8.17 -0.77 -20.70
CA GLY A 63 8.16 -0.21 -22.04
C GLY A 63 6.78 -0.21 -22.70
N PRO A 64 6.67 0.36 -23.93
CA PRO A 64 5.45 0.34 -24.72
C PRO A 64 5.12 -1.06 -25.25
N ILE A 65 3.94 -1.20 -25.86
CA ILE A 65 3.51 -2.39 -26.60
C ILE A 65 3.45 -2.03 -28.08
N ASN A 66 3.93 -2.94 -28.94
CA ASN A 66 3.66 -2.87 -30.36
C ASN A 66 2.38 -3.64 -30.67
N GLU A 67 1.40 -2.97 -31.23
CA GLU A 67 0.12 -3.54 -31.62
C GLU A 67 -0.08 -3.23 -33.10
N ASN A 68 -0.01 -4.27 -33.93
CA ASN A 68 -0.14 -4.18 -35.39
C ASN A 68 0.82 -3.14 -36.04
N GLY A 69 2.06 -3.07 -35.59
CA GLY A 69 3.06 -2.13 -36.12
C GLY A 69 3.07 -0.75 -35.46
N THR A 70 2.08 -0.44 -34.62
CA THR A 70 1.98 0.85 -33.91
C THR A 70 2.37 0.71 -32.45
N TRP A 71 3.27 1.59 -31.98
CA TRP A 71 3.68 1.62 -30.58
C TRP A 71 2.72 2.44 -29.73
N ARG A 72 2.18 1.83 -28.68
CA ARG A 72 1.32 2.51 -27.69
C ARG A 72 1.79 2.32 -26.25
N HIS A 73 1.34 3.21 -25.38
CA HIS A 73 1.51 3.06 -23.95
C HIS A 73 0.64 1.93 -23.40
N ARG A 74 1.17 1.21 -22.39
CA ARG A 74 0.41 0.17 -21.68
C ARG A 74 -0.75 0.78 -20.91
N TYR A 75 -1.91 0.13 -20.97
CA TYR A 75 -3.03 0.42 -20.07
C TYR A 75 -2.70 0.01 -18.64
N ASN A 76 -3.41 0.58 -17.66
CA ASN A 76 -3.17 0.28 -16.25
C ASN A 76 -3.29 -1.22 -15.95
N ARG A 77 -4.30 -1.88 -16.50
CA ARG A 77 -4.51 -3.32 -16.34
C ARG A 77 -3.29 -4.13 -16.80
N GLU A 78 -2.80 -3.87 -18.00
CA GLU A 78 -1.62 -4.55 -18.57
C GLU A 78 -0.35 -4.37 -17.73
N ILE A 79 -0.22 -3.20 -17.07
CA ILE A 79 0.88 -2.93 -16.15
C ILE A 79 0.81 -3.86 -14.95
N TYR A 80 -0.35 -3.94 -14.28
CA TYR A 80 -0.51 -4.74 -13.06
C TYR A 80 -0.55 -6.23 -13.35
N ASP A 81 -1.09 -6.66 -14.50
CA ASP A 81 -1.02 -8.04 -14.98
C ASP A 81 0.45 -8.50 -15.18
N SER A 82 1.31 -7.60 -15.67
CA SER A 82 2.76 -7.87 -15.81
C SER A 82 3.51 -7.74 -14.49
N PHE A 83 3.10 -6.83 -13.62
CA PHE A 83 3.73 -6.58 -12.32
C PHE A 83 3.46 -7.72 -11.33
N LYS A 84 2.32 -8.36 -11.44
CA LYS A 84 1.86 -9.50 -10.61
C LYS A 84 1.92 -9.19 -9.10
N ASP A 85 1.56 -7.96 -8.71
CA ASP A 85 1.42 -7.57 -7.31
C ASP A 85 0.34 -6.49 -7.16
N SER A 86 -0.13 -6.27 -5.93
CA SER A 86 -1.14 -5.24 -5.63
C SER A 86 -0.56 -3.85 -5.88
N CYS A 87 -1.42 -2.89 -6.22
CA CYS A 87 -1.01 -1.49 -6.32
C CYS A 87 -0.50 -0.95 -4.96
N ILE A 88 0.26 0.13 -5.01
CA ILE A 88 0.92 0.67 -3.83
C ILE A 88 -0.07 1.11 -2.75
N SER A 89 -1.20 1.72 -3.11
CA SER A 89 -2.24 2.13 -2.15
C SER A 89 -2.85 0.93 -1.43
N THR A 90 -3.16 -0.16 -2.13
CA THR A 90 -3.65 -1.41 -1.52
C THR A 90 -2.58 -2.02 -0.60
N THR A 91 -1.32 -2.00 -1.00
CA THR A 91 -0.22 -2.49 -0.16
C THR A 91 -0.11 -1.69 1.14
N ILE A 92 -0.23 -0.37 1.10
CA ILE A 92 -0.23 0.49 2.29
C ILE A 92 -1.41 0.15 3.21
N ARG A 93 -2.61 -0.02 2.66
CA ARG A 93 -3.80 -0.43 3.43
C ARG A 93 -3.59 -1.80 4.10
N LEU A 94 -3.06 -2.78 3.39
CA LEU A 94 -2.76 -4.11 3.96
C LEU A 94 -1.71 -4.04 5.08
N LYS A 95 -0.65 -3.23 4.93
CA LYS A 95 0.34 -2.99 6.00
C LYS A 95 -0.30 -2.35 7.23
N ARG A 96 -1.21 -1.41 7.05
CA ARG A 96 -1.98 -0.80 8.15
C ARG A 96 -2.83 -1.84 8.88
N LEU A 97 -3.48 -2.78 8.14
CA LEU A 97 -4.22 -3.88 8.74
C LEU A 97 -3.32 -4.88 9.47
N GLN A 98 -2.12 -5.15 8.97
CA GLN A 98 -1.14 -5.95 9.69
C GLN A 98 -0.74 -5.30 11.00
N TRP A 99 -0.50 -3.99 10.97
CA TRP A 99 -0.10 -3.21 12.14
C TRP A 99 -1.19 -3.15 13.20
N ILE A 100 -2.44 -2.84 12.85
CA ILE A 100 -3.54 -2.81 13.84
C ILE A 100 -3.74 -4.17 14.49
N GLY A 101 -3.66 -5.27 13.73
CA GLY A 101 -3.71 -6.62 14.30
C GLY A 101 -2.57 -6.88 15.28
N HIS A 102 -1.38 -6.35 15.03
CA HIS A 102 -0.27 -6.43 15.97
C HIS A 102 -0.55 -5.61 17.23
N VAL A 103 -0.99 -4.36 17.10
CA VAL A 103 -1.28 -3.46 18.23
C VAL A 103 -2.36 -4.04 19.16
N ILE A 104 -3.43 -4.63 18.61
CA ILE A 104 -4.53 -5.22 19.42
C ILE A 104 -4.06 -6.38 20.30
N ARG A 105 -3.02 -7.11 19.86
CA ARG A 105 -2.44 -8.25 20.61
C ARG A 105 -1.27 -7.85 21.53
N MET A 106 -0.94 -6.57 21.60
CA MET A 106 0.09 -6.09 22.52
C MET A 106 -0.37 -6.20 24.00
N GLU A 107 0.59 -6.29 24.88
CA GLU A 107 0.36 -6.17 26.32
C GLU A 107 -0.23 -4.80 26.69
N LYS A 108 -1.05 -4.76 27.74
CA LYS A 108 -1.82 -3.56 28.14
C LYS A 108 -0.93 -2.33 28.39
N GLU A 109 0.30 -2.55 28.84
CA GLU A 109 1.24 -1.48 29.19
C GLU A 109 1.91 -0.82 27.97
N ARG A 110 1.82 -1.42 26.79
CA ARG A 110 2.44 -0.90 25.58
C ARG A 110 1.80 0.40 25.10
N ILE A 111 2.61 1.40 24.84
CA ILE A 111 2.19 2.75 24.40
C ILE A 111 1.24 2.72 23.19
N PRO A 112 1.51 1.96 22.10
CA PRO A 112 0.60 1.95 20.95
C PRO A 112 -0.82 1.48 21.30
N LEU A 113 -0.96 0.50 22.20
CA LEU A 113 -2.26 0.02 22.63
C LEU A 113 -2.98 1.05 23.52
N LYS A 114 -2.24 1.73 24.44
CA LYS A 114 -2.78 2.82 25.27
C LYS A 114 -3.29 3.98 24.38
N ILE A 115 -2.54 4.35 23.36
CA ILE A 115 -2.95 5.37 22.39
C ILE A 115 -4.24 4.93 21.66
N LEU A 116 -4.30 3.67 21.20
CA LEU A 116 -5.47 3.14 20.50
C LEU A 116 -6.74 3.18 21.36
N LYS A 117 -6.59 2.91 22.66
CA LYS A 117 -7.69 2.93 23.64
C LYS A 117 -8.01 4.32 24.20
N ASN A 118 -7.24 5.34 23.84
CA ASN A 118 -7.29 6.69 24.43
C ASN A 118 -7.09 6.73 25.96
N GLU A 119 -6.21 5.90 26.47
CA GLU A 119 -5.92 5.83 27.92
C GLU A 119 -5.03 7.00 28.41
N PHE A 120 -4.53 7.85 27.50
CA PHE A 120 -3.80 9.06 27.86
C PHE A 120 -4.78 10.18 28.19
N GLY A 121 -4.69 10.68 29.43
CA GLY A 121 -5.43 11.86 29.88
C GLY A 121 -5.12 13.09 29.02
N GLY A 122 -5.99 14.07 29.08
CA GLY A 122 -5.84 15.36 28.39
C GLY A 122 -7.12 15.80 27.70
N ARG A 123 -7.27 17.12 27.51
CA ARG A 123 -8.42 17.70 26.82
C ARG A 123 -8.21 17.61 25.31
N ARG A 124 -9.11 16.94 24.62
CA ARG A 124 -9.10 16.92 23.14
C ARG A 124 -9.40 18.30 22.58
N PRO A 125 -8.71 18.72 21.50
CA PRO A 125 -9.11 19.92 20.75
C PRO A 125 -10.57 19.81 20.31
N ALA A 126 -11.26 20.94 20.24
CA ALA A 126 -12.63 21.01 19.74
C ALA A 126 -12.69 20.54 18.27
N GLY A 127 -13.76 19.83 17.93
CA GLY A 127 -14.00 19.32 16.58
C GLY A 127 -13.43 17.92 16.30
N ARG A 128 -14.01 17.27 15.28
CA ARG A 128 -13.54 15.96 14.79
C ARG A 128 -12.46 16.14 13.72
N PRO A 129 -11.24 15.56 13.87
CA PRO A 129 -10.27 15.53 12.79
C PRO A 129 -10.85 14.88 11.53
N ARG A 130 -10.59 15.48 10.34
CA ARG A 130 -11.14 14.99 9.06
C ARG A 130 -10.70 13.55 8.72
N ASN A 131 -9.46 13.18 9.07
CA ASN A 131 -8.87 11.87 8.77
C ASN A 131 -8.26 11.27 10.02
N ARG A 132 -9.04 10.54 10.82
CA ARG A 132 -8.49 9.76 11.93
C ARG A 132 -7.90 8.46 11.41
N TRP A 133 -6.78 8.05 11.98
CA TRP A 133 -6.13 6.80 11.60
C TRP A 133 -7.05 5.58 11.82
N LEU A 134 -7.77 5.54 12.94
CA LEU A 134 -8.69 4.45 13.23
C LEU A 134 -9.88 4.41 12.24
N ASP A 135 -10.42 5.57 11.85
CA ASP A 135 -11.48 5.64 10.82
C ASP A 135 -10.98 5.10 9.47
N ALA A 136 -9.70 5.35 9.15
CA ALA A 136 -9.07 4.79 7.94
C ALA A 136 -8.89 3.27 8.05
N VAL A 137 -8.47 2.75 9.22
CA VAL A 137 -8.38 1.32 9.50
C VAL A 137 -9.74 0.63 9.36
N GLU A 138 -10.79 1.18 9.97
CA GLU A 138 -12.14 0.60 9.93
C GLU A 138 -12.70 0.58 8.51
N ARG A 139 -12.43 1.62 7.73
CA ARG A 139 -12.77 1.66 6.30
C ARG A 139 -12.04 0.58 5.51
N ASP A 140 -10.74 0.42 5.74
CA ASP A 140 -9.92 -0.59 5.06
C ASP A 140 -10.39 -2.02 5.42
N ILE A 141 -10.69 -2.28 6.69
CA ILE A 141 -11.23 -3.57 7.14
C ILE A 141 -12.54 -3.89 6.43
N LYS A 142 -13.46 -2.93 6.39
CA LYS A 142 -14.75 -3.11 5.70
C LYS A 142 -14.57 -3.37 4.21
N GLN A 143 -13.67 -2.63 3.54
CA GLN A 143 -13.48 -2.72 2.09
C GLN A 143 -12.65 -3.95 1.69
N LEU A 144 -11.59 -4.29 2.42
CA LEU A 144 -10.66 -5.36 2.03
C LEU A 144 -10.99 -6.70 2.67
N LEU A 145 -11.49 -6.72 3.90
CA LEU A 145 -11.77 -7.95 4.65
C LEU A 145 -13.27 -8.25 4.78
N GLY A 146 -14.16 -7.27 4.59
CA GLY A 146 -15.62 -7.44 4.74
C GLY A 146 -16.08 -7.67 6.18
N LEU A 147 -15.25 -7.39 7.19
CA LEU A 147 -15.53 -7.69 8.59
C LEU A 147 -16.25 -6.54 9.31
N ARG A 148 -17.23 -6.88 10.15
CA ARG A 148 -17.90 -5.96 11.06
C ARG A 148 -17.31 -6.02 12.48
N ILE A 149 -17.06 -7.24 13.00
CA ILE A 149 -16.57 -7.48 14.38
C ILE A 149 -15.07 -7.84 14.32
N TRP A 150 -14.28 -6.97 13.73
CA TRP A 150 -12.88 -7.22 13.43
C TRP A 150 -11.96 -7.32 14.65
N ARG A 151 -12.27 -6.60 15.76
CA ARG A 151 -11.41 -6.61 16.97
C ARG A 151 -11.28 -7.99 17.56
N ARG A 152 -12.37 -8.78 17.61
CA ARG A 152 -12.34 -10.16 18.10
C ARG A 152 -11.53 -11.07 17.18
N VAL A 153 -11.72 -10.97 15.88
CA VAL A 153 -10.97 -11.73 14.88
C VAL A 153 -9.48 -11.39 14.92
N ALA A 154 -9.14 -10.11 15.10
CA ALA A 154 -7.76 -9.65 15.18
C ALA A 154 -6.96 -10.20 16.38
N LEU A 155 -7.63 -10.69 17.43
CA LEU A 155 -6.98 -11.37 18.56
C LEU A 155 -6.39 -12.71 18.13
N ASN A 156 -7.03 -13.44 17.23
CA ASN A 156 -6.47 -14.65 16.65
C ASN A 156 -5.47 -14.30 15.55
N ARG A 157 -4.18 -14.46 15.84
CA ARG A 157 -3.08 -14.10 14.92
C ARG A 157 -3.13 -14.86 13.61
N GLN A 158 -3.49 -16.14 13.66
CA GLN A 158 -3.48 -17.01 12.46
C GLN A 158 -4.65 -16.65 11.53
N GLU A 159 -5.84 -16.52 12.10
CA GLU A 159 -7.04 -16.11 11.36
C GLU A 159 -6.87 -14.74 10.72
N TRP A 160 -6.37 -13.74 11.48
CA TRP A 160 -6.09 -12.40 10.98
C TRP A 160 -5.08 -12.40 9.83
N ARG A 161 -4.00 -13.20 9.96
CA ARG A 161 -3.00 -13.35 8.91
C ARG A 161 -3.59 -14.00 7.64
N GLY A 162 -4.43 -15.02 7.79
CA GLY A 162 -5.12 -15.68 6.69
C GLY A 162 -5.98 -14.71 5.89
N LEU A 163 -6.83 -13.93 6.57
CA LEU A 163 -7.69 -12.92 5.95
C LEU A 163 -6.91 -11.84 5.18
N ILE A 164 -5.77 -11.39 5.73
CA ILE A 164 -4.91 -10.43 5.03
C ILE A 164 -4.26 -11.06 3.80
N GLN A 165 -3.85 -12.32 3.86
CA GLN A 165 -3.27 -13.03 2.70
C GLN A 165 -4.32 -13.24 1.60
N GLU A 166 -5.53 -13.60 1.96
CA GLU A 166 -6.66 -13.70 1.03
C GLU A 166 -6.98 -12.35 0.37
N ALA A 167 -7.07 -11.28 1.16
CA ALA A 167 -7.27 -9.94 0.64
C ALA A 167 -6.14 -9.54 -0.33
N LYS A 168 -4.89 -9.85 0.02
CA LYS A 168 -3.73 -9.62 -0.86
C LYS A 168 -3.86 -10.38 -2.17
N ALA A 169 -4.26 -11.65 -2.13
CA ALA A 169 -4.43 -12.49 -3.32
C ALA A 169 -5.54 -11.94 -4.23
N ARG A 170 -6.71 -11.58 -3.68
CA ARG A 170 -7.82 -10.96 -4.43
C ARG A 170 -7.41 -9.66 -5.14
N HIS A 171 -6.65 -8.82 -4.47
CA HIS A 171 -6.24 -7.52 -5.01
C HIS A 171 -4.94 -7.55 -5.84
N ARG A 172 -4.35 -8.72 -6.04
CA ARG A 172 -3.21 -8.90 -6.95
C ARG A 172 -3.58 -8.76 -8.42
N ALA A 173 -4.80 -9.15 -8.75
CA ALA A 173 -5.30 -9.18 -10.12
C ALA A 173 -6.13 -7.93 -10.49
N VAL A 174 -6.37 -7.01 -9.55
CA VAL A 174 -7.22 -5.83 -9.80
C VAL A 174 -6.35 -4.58 -9.95
N ALA A 175 -6.35 -4.02 -11.16
CA ALA A 175 -5.77 -2.70 -11.42
C ALA A 175 -6.63 -1.60 -10.77
N PRO A 176 -6.03 -0.56 -10.15
CA PRO A 176 -6.75 0.59 -9.62
C PRO A 176 -7.27 1.50 -10.72
#